data_743027620586fd36d8d57b67732b1605
#
_entry.id   743027620586fd36d8d57b67732b1605
#
_cell.length_a   1.000
_cell.length_b   1.000
_cell.length_c   1.000
_cell.angle_alpha   90.00
_cell.angle_beta   90.00
_cell.angle_gamma   90.00
#
_symmetry.space_group_name_H-M   'P 1'
#
loop_
_entity.id
_entity.type
_entity.pdbx_description
1 polymer ?
#
loop_
_entity_poly.entity_id
_entity_poly.type
_entity_poly.pdbx_seq_one_letter_code
_entity_poly.pdbx_strand_id
1 'polypeptide(L)'
;MTQAHAGIVTRRCTEQRWLIDNIIRSVGIDWDQPRTVSYNTPCGPEANADFAGIRERVKKYADISPAFENVARRRATKARAAEDAGEVVTARNNYFYAAIHYAASQWPHDENSSKNLTLNAAKRDCYSRYAQHADHHVEAAWVPFQGKALPGWLHLPPGHQPGDRSKLPAVWSIPGMDGFKEANVALYGDRWLARGIAVLALEGPGQYESAVNGIPVSVPNWAEAATAVMDWMAARPELDPRRIAVTGNSFGSFFGTLVAAHEPRFCACAVASTCLEPGCHTIFEEASPTFKRRFMYMSGYTDEHAFDDFCKTLTWEGHAEKIRVPYLCVAGEADELSPLEHAERLLQTLQCPRQLVVYQDSRHSVGNVPSANLGPHPQTLVADWIQARFYGKPFAPERWFV
;
A
#
# COMPACT_ATOMS: atom_id res chain seq x y z
N MET A 1 35.43 17.33 1.19
CA MET A 1 34.94 16.71 2.44
C MET A 1 33.45 16.42 2.23
N THR A 2 33.12 15.20 1.85
CA THR A 2 31.77 14.72 1.71
C THR A 2 31.17 14.57 3.10
N GLN A 3 30.19 15.40 3.44
CA GLN A 3 29.34 15.16 4.61
C GLN A 3 28.70 13.78 4.41
N ALA A 4 29.11 12.82 5.22
CA ALA A 4 28.35 11.59 5.39
C ALA A 4 26.96 12.02 5.88
N HIS A 5 25.92 11.82 5.06
CA HIS A 5 24.57 11.97 5.53
C HIS A 5 24.38 10.97 6.68
N ALA A 6 24.31 11.50 7.90
CA ALA A 6 23.91 10.69 9.04
C ALA A 6 22.47 10.23 8.76
N GLY A 7 22.29 8.93 8.59
CA GLY A 7 20.94 8.37 8.43
C GLY A 7 20.04 8.71 9.64
N ILE A 8 18.75 8.46 9.52
CA ILE A 8 17.79 8.73 10.60
C ILE A 8 18.22 7.97 11.86
N VAL A 9 18.40 8.71 12.97
CA VAL A 9 18.81 8.18 14.26
C VAL A 9 17.74 8.54 15.29
N THR A 10 17.10 7.54 15.89
CA THR A 10 16.18 7.71 17.00
C THR A 10 16.92 7.66 18.34
N ARG A 11 16.33 8.21 19.40
CA ARG A 11 16.88 8.20 20.79
C ARG A 11 17.28 6.82 21.27
N ARG A 12 16.57 5.77 20.81
CA ARG A 12 16.78 4.37 21.18
C ARG A 12 17.41 3.52 20.07
N CYS A 13 18.02 4.11 19.04
CA CYS A 13 18.43 3.38 17.85
C CYS A 13 19.39 2.21 18.12
N THR A 14 20.32 2.34 19.08
CA THR A 14 21.29 1.27 19.43
C THR A 14 20.59 0.11 20.12
N GLU A 15 19.76 0.41 21.13
CA GLU A 15 18.97 -0.59 21.86
C GLU A 15 17.98 -1.27 20.91
N GLN A 16 17.26 -0.48 20.11
CA GLN A 16 16.28 -0.98 19.16
C GLN A 16 16.90 -1.91 18.12
N ARG A 17 18.10 -1.59 17.61
CA ARG A 17 18.82 -2.46 16.68
C ARG A 17 19.14 -3.82 17.31
N TRP A 18 19.66 -3.83 18.54
CA TRP A 18 19.96 -5.05 19.25
C TRP A 18 18.71 -5.90 19.50
N LEU A 19 17.60 -5.26 19.93
CA LEU A 19 16.32 -5.95 20.14
C LEU A 19 15.78 -6.56 18.85
N ILE A 20 15.75 -5.80 17.75
CA ILE A 20 15.26 -6.27 16.44
C ILE A 20 16.06 -7.47 15.97
N ASP A 21 17.40 -7.43 16.02
CA ASP A 21 18.23 -8.57 15.59
C ASP A 21 18.00 -9.82 16.41
N ASN A 22 17.74 -9.68 17.74
CA ASN A 22 17.41 -10.83 18.60
C ASN A 22 16.00 -11.37 18.31
N ILE A 23 15.02 -10.49 18.09
CA ILE A 23 13.66 -10.89 17.74
C ILE A 23 13.66 -11.60 16.38
N ILE A 24 14.31 -11.07 15.35
CA ILE A 24 14.40 -11.70 14.03
C ILE A 24 15.06 -13.08 14.14
N ARG A 25 16.10 -13.23 14.97
CA ARG A 25 16.76 -14.52 15.19
C ARG A 25 15.83 -15.54 15.83
N SER A 26 14.92 -15.10 16.71
CA SER A 26 14.03 -15.96 17.48
C SER A 26 12.74 -16.31 16.74
N VAL A 27 12.10 -15.32 16.08
CA VAL A 27 10.76 -15.49 15.47
C VAL A 27 10.74 -15.27 13.97
N GLY A 28 11.84 -14.81 13.37
CA GLY A 28 11.97 -14.61 11.92
C GLY A 28 11.65 -13.21 11.44
N ILE A 29 11.69 -13.05 10.10
CA ILE A 29 11.52 -11.77 9.40
C ILE A 29 10.13 -11.17 9.56
N ASP A 30 9.12 -11.97 9.83
CA ASP A 30 7.72 -11.54 9.98
C ASP A 30 7.38 -11.17 11.46
N TRP A 31 8.36 -10.67 12.24
CA TRP A 31 8.24 -10.43 13.69
C TRP A 31 7.20 -9.39 14.08
N ASP A 32 7.01 -8.37 13.25
CA ASP A 32 6.13 -7.23 13.52
C ASP A 32 4.90 -7.19 12.61
N GLN A 33 5.03 -7.71 11.40
CA GLN A 33 3.95 -7.87 10.43
C GLN A 33 4.23 -9.05 9.49
N PRO A 34 3.23 -9.76 8.97
CA PRO A 34 3.41 -10.90 8.08
C PRO A 34 3.81 -10.46 6.66
N ARG A 35 4.92 -9.71 6.52
CA ARG A 35 5.33 -9.09 5.26
C ARG A 35 5.59 -10.10 4.16
N THR A 36 6.23 -11.23 4.51
CA THR A 36 6.50 -12.27 3.51
C THR A 36 5.21 -12.91 2.99
N VAL A 37 4.17 -13.02 3.81
CA VAL A 37 2.83 -13.47 3.38
C VAL A 37 2.20 -12.41 2.49
N SER A 38 2.21 -11.16 2.95
CA SER A 38 1.60 -10.03 2.22
C SER A 38 2.23 -9.82 0.84
N TYR A 39 3.57 -9.93 0.72
CA TYR A 39 4.27 -9.79 -0.55
C TYR A 39 4.14 -11.03 -1.45
N ASN A 40 3.95 -12.22 -0.88
CA ASN A 40 3.69 -13.43 -1.66
C ASN A 40 2.28 -13.46 -2.24
N THR A 41 1.30 -12.90 -1.54
CA THR A 41 -0.12 -12.95 -1.94
C THR A 41 -0.36 -12.50 -3.40
N PRO A 42 0.16 -11.35 -3.88
CA PRO A 42 -0.02 -10.96 -5.28
C PRO A 42 0.77 -11.80 -6.28
N CYS A 43 1.80 -12.53 -5.84
CA CYS A 43 2.61 -13.41 -6.69
C CYS A 43 1.95 -14.76 -6.95
N GLY A 44 1.22 -15.29 -5.96
CA GLY A 44 0.63 -16.62 -6.01
C GLY A 44 1.62 -17.75 -5.64
N PRO A 45 1.20 -19.02 -5.76
CA PRO A 45 1.92 -20.16 -5.19
C PRO A 45 3.30 -20.43 -5.79
N GLU A 46 3.57 -20.00 -7.02
CA GLU A 46 4.87 -20.19 -7.69
C GLU A 46 6.02 -19.44 -7.02
N ALA A 47 5.72 -18.42 -6.22
CA ALA A 47 6.70 -17.64 -5.45
C ALA A 47 6.91 -18.16 -4.02
N ASN A 48 6.15 -19.17 -3.56
CA ASN A 48 6.23 -19.68 -2.18
C ASN A 48 7.65 -20.06 -1.75
N ALA A 49 8.41 -20.73 -2.64
CA ALA A 49 9.77 -21.15 -2.35
C ALA A 49 10.74 -19.96 -2.18
N ASP A 50 10.52 -18.86 -2.90
CA ASP A 50 11.33 -17.65 -2.76
C ASP A 50 11.19 -17.05 -1.36
N PHE A 51 9.94 -16.90 -0.91
CA PHE A 51 9.64 -16.32 0.42
C PHE A 51 10.04 -17.26 1.55
N ALA A 52 9.87 -18.58 1.40
CA ALA A 52 10.38 -19.57 2.35
C ALA A 52 11.90 -19.44 2.49
N GLY A 53 12.63 -19.38 1.37
CA GLY A 53 14.09 -19.21 1.38
C GLY A 53 14.55 -17.88 1.99
N ILE A 54 13.77 -16.81 1.88
CA ILE A 54 14.05 -15.52 2.56
C ILE A 54 13.88 -15.68 4.07
N ARG A 55 12.80 -16.32 4.56
CA ARG A 55 12.61 -16.60 6.00
C ARG A 55 13.76 -17.38 6.61
N GLU A 56 14.32 -18.33 5.88
CA GLU A 56 15.47 -19.12 6.35
C GLU A 56 16.76 -18.30 6.43
N ARG A 57 16.99 -17.37 5.50
CA ARG A 57 18.25 -16.63 5.36
C ARG A 57 18.34 -15.40 6.24
N VAL A 58 17.21 -14.74 6.53
CA VAL A 58 17.20 -13.51 7.32
C VAL A 58 17.31 -13.86 8.80
N LYS A 59 18.43 -13.47 9.44
CA LYS A 59 18.72 -13.68 10.85
C LYS A 59 18.92 -12.39 11.63
N LYS A 60 19.03 -11.26 10.94
CA LYS A 60 19.13 -9.91 11.50
C LYS A 60 18.58 -8.89 10.51
N TYR A 61 18.31 -7.68 10.95
CA TYR A 61 17.73 -6.61 10.13
C TYR A 61 18.54 -6.31 8.86
N ALA A 62 19.87 -6.30 8.98
CA ALA A 62 20.74 -6.03 7.83
C ALA A 62 20.71 -7.12 6.73
N ASP A 63 20.18 -8.31 7.01
CA ASP A 63 20.08 -9.38 6.02
C ASP A 63 18.87 -9.21 5.09
N ILE A 64 17.89 -8.38 5.46
CA ILE A 64 16.58 -8.25 4.77
C ILE A 64 16.77 -7.78 3.33
N SER A 65 17.36 -6.60 3.13
CA SER A 65 17.55 -6.04 1.79
C SER A 65 18.34 -6.96 0.86
N PRO A 66 19.52 -7.48 1.23
CA PRO A 66 20.27 -8.36 0.34
C PRO A 66 19.59 -9.72 0.09
N ALA A 67 18.78 -10.23 1.02
CA ALA A 67 18.04 -11.48 0.82
C ALA A 67 16.97 -11.32 -0.28
N PHE A 68 16.17 -10.27 -0.22
CA PHE A 68 15.18 -9.95 -1.26
C PHE A 68 15.83 -9.60 -2.60
N GLU A 69 16.87 -8.77 -2.60
CA GLU A 69 17.59 -8.39 -3.82
C GLU A 69 18.20 -9.60 -4.56
N ASN A 70 18.73 -10.55 -3.82
CA ASN A 70 19.29 -11.77 -4.43
C ASN A 70 18.24 -12.53 -5.21
N VAL A 71 17.04 -12.73 -4.61
CA VAL A 71 15.91 -13.38 -5.30
C VAL A 71 15.46 -12.54 -6.49
N ALA A 72 15.31 -11.22 -6.32
CA ALA A 72 14.92 -10.32 -7.40
C ALA A 72 15.83 -10.42 -8.61
N ARG A 73 17.16 -10.37 -8.42
CA ARG A 73 18.13 -10.52 -9.51
C ARG A 73 18.05 -11.85 -10.23
N ARG A 74 17.85 -12.95 -9.49
CA ARG A 74 17.70 -14.30 -10.09
C ARG A 74 16.43 -14.40 -10.90
N ARG A 75 15.31 -13.85 -10.39
CA ARG A 75 14.04 -13.79 -11.10
C ARG A 75 14.13 -12.92 -12.36
N ALA A 76 14.76 -11.74 -12.27
CA ALA A 76 15.00 -10.87 -13.43
C ALA A 76 15.88 -11.52 -14.50
N THR A 77 16.92 -12.28 -14.10
CA THR A 77 17.75 -13.04 -15.04
C THR A 77 16.96 -14.14 -15.75
N LYS A 78 16.15 -14.88 -14.98
CA LYS A 78 15.26 -15.90 -15.55
C LYS A 78 14.21 -15.29 -16.50
N ALA A 79 13.67 -14.14 -16.14
CA ALA A 79 12.70 -13.42 -16.97
C ALA A 79 13.29 -13.05 -18.33
N ARG A 80 14.51 -12.46 -18.36
CA ARG A 80 15.22 -12.11 -19.60
C ARG A 80 15.50 -13.34 -20.47
N ALA A 81 16.00 -14.41 -19.87
CA ALA A 81 16.26 -15.65 -20.63
C ALA A 81 14.97 -16.24 -21.24
N ALA A 82 13.86 -16.19 -20.53
CA ALA A 82 12.55 -16.62 -21.02
C ALA A 82 12.04 -15.69 -22.15
N GLU A 83 12.22 -14.38 -22.00
CA GLU A 83 11.88 -13.39 -23.03
C GLU A 83 12.66 -13.64 -24.32
N ASP A 84 13.97 -13.83 -24.21
CA ASP A 84 14.86 -14.16 -25.35
C ASP A 84 14.47 -15.48 -26.04
N ALA A 85 13.93 -16.44 -25.29
CA ALA A 85 13.44 -17.72 -25.78
C ALA A 85 11.98 -17.66 -26.33
N GLY A 86 11.30 -16.52 -26.22
CA GLY A 86 9.90 -16.36 -26.61
C GLY A 86 8.89 -17.00 -25.64
N GLU A 87 9.31 -17.34 -24.43
CA GLU A 87 8.48 -17.91 -23.37
C GLU A 87 7.74 -16.80 -22.61
N VAL A 88 6.78 -16.14 -23.26
CA VAL A 88 6.13 -14.91 -22.81
C VAL A 88 5.53 -15.01 -21.40
N VAL A 89 4.83 -16.12 -21.08
CA VAL A 89 4.21 -16.31 -19.76
C VAL A 89 5.27 -16.45 -18.67
N THR A 90 6.33 -17.20 -18.93
CA THR A 90 7.45 -17.38 -18.01
C THR A 90 8.19 -16.04 -17.78
N ALA A 91 8.41 -15.27 -18.84
CA ALA A 91 9.01 -13.93 -18.76
C ALA A 91 8.14 -13.00 -17.92
N ARG A 92 6.85 -12.87 -18.25
CA ARG A 92 5.86 -12.07 -17.51
C ARG A 92 5.88 -12.34 -16.02
N ASN A 93 5.72 -13.62 -15.65
CA ASN A 93 5.63 -14.00 -14.24
C ASN A 93 6.92 -13.67 -13.48
N ASN A 94 8.08 -13.98 -14.07
CA ASN A 94 9.36 -13.73 -13.41
C ASN A 94 9.71 -12.23 -13.34
N TYR A 95 9.30 -11.40 -14.30
CA TYR A 95 9.42 -9.94 -14.19
C TYR A 95 8.56 -9.39 -13.06
N PHE A 96 7.32 -9.88 -12.89
CA PHE A 96 6.45 -9.52 -11.77
C PHE A 96 7.11 -9.89 -10.43
N TYR A 97 7.55 -11.15 -10.27
CA TYR A 97 8.23 -11.58 -9.04
C TYR A 97 9.48 -10.76 -8.74
N ALA A 98 10.29 -10.47 -9.77
CA ALA A 98 11.47 -9.63 -9.61
C ALA A 98 11.11 -8.23 -9.09
N ALA A 99 10.07 -7.60 -9.64
CA ALA A 99 9.62 -6.28 -9.21
C ALA A 99 9.15 -6.28 -7.75
N ILE A 100 8.36 -7.28 -7.34
CA ILE A 100 7.91 -7.44 -5.94
C ILE A 100 9.11 -7.61 -4.99
N HIS A 101 10.08 -8.44 -5.35
CA HIS A 101 11.26 -8.65 -4.50
C HIS A 101 12.19 -7.43 -4.47
N TYR A 102 12.34 -6.66 -5.56
CA TYR A 102 13.06 -5.39 -5.55
C TYR A 102 12.37 -4.35 -4.66
N ALA A 103 11.04 -4.25 -4.71
CA ALA A 103 10.28 -3.39 -3.83
C ALA A 103 10.44 -3.78 -2.35
N ALA A 104 10.30 -5.07 -2.04
CA ALA A 104 10.53 -5.59 -0.69
C ALA A 104 11.97 -5.36 -0.20
N SER A 105 12.96 -5.38 -1.10
CA SER A 105 14.36 -5.05 -0.79
C SER A 105 14.54 -3.57 -0.38
N GLN A 106 13.66 -2.67 -0.81
CA GLN A 106 13.68 -1.25 -0.43
C GLN A 106 13.12 -1.00 0.98
N TRP A 107 12.32 -1.91 1.54
CA TRP A 107 11.67 -1.71 2.82
C TRP A 107 12.62 -1.27 3.97
N PRO A 108 13.82 -1.88 4.18
CA PRO A 108 14.69 -1.47 5.29
C PRO A 108 15.50 -0.19 5.02
N HIS A 109 15.33 0.48 3.88
CA HIS A 109 16.06 1.71 3.55
C HIS A 109 15.26 2.95 3.97
N ASP A 110 15.86 3.76 4.85
CA ASP A 110 15.28 4.99 5.41
C ASP A 110 15.95 6.26 4.86
N GLU A 111 16.55 6.15 3.66
CA GLU A 111 17.22 7.25 2.96
C GLU A 111 17.29 7.00 1.46
N ASN A 112 17.51 8.07 0.67
CA ASN A 112 17.76 7.99 -0.77
C ASN A 112 19.23 7.70 -1.08
N SER A 113 19.78 6.65 -0.48
CA SER A 113 21.12 6.15 -0.80
C SER A 113 21.20 5.67 -2.25
N SER A 114 22.42 5.61 -2.81
CA SER A 114 22.64 5.05 -4.15
C SER A 114 22.06 3.64 -4.28
N LYS A 115 22.07 2.86 -3.20
CA LYS A 115 21.48 1.53 -3.15
C LYS A 115 19.99 1.57 -3.31
N ASN A 116 19.28 2.40 -2.52
CA ASN A 116 17.83 2.53 -2.61
C ASN A 116 17.38 3.02 -3.99
N LEU A 117 18.09 4.00 -4.56
CA LEU A 117 17.83 4.48 -5.92
C LEU A 117 18.02 3.38 -6.99
N THR A 118 19.06 2.57 -6.87
CA THR A 118 19.30 1.42 -7.78
C THR A 118 18.18 0.37 -7.67
N LEU A 119 17.75 0.04 -6.46
CA LEU A 119 16.64 -0.91 -6.24
C LEU A 119 15.34 -0.38 -6.83
N ASN A 120 15.05 0.92 -6.65
CA ASN A 120 13.87 1.55 -7.23
C ASN A 120 13.88 1.51 -8.76
N ALA A 121 15.02 1.81 -9.38
CA ALA A 121 15.17 1.72 -10.84
C ALA A 121 14.97 0.29 -11.35
N ALA A 122 15.55 -0.71 -10.69
CA ALA A 122 15.41 -2.12 -11.05
C ALA A 122 13.96 -2.62 -10.88
N LYS A 123 13.27 -2.20 -9.82
CA LYS A 123 11.84 -2.46 -9.61
C LYS A 123 11.01 -1.94 -10.78
N ARG A 124 11.21 -0.68 -11.17
CA ARG A 124 10.48 -0.04 -12.28
C ARG A 124 10.74 -0.73 -13.61
N ASP A 125 12.00 -1.05 -13.92
CA ASP A 125 12.37 -1.76 -15.14
C ASP A 125 11.66 -3.12 -15.22
N CYS A 126 11.73 -3.92 -14.16
CA CYS A 126 11.06 -5.21 -14.13
C CYS A 126 9.54 -5.09 -14.27
N TYR A 127 8.92 -4.12 -13.58
CA TYR A 127 7.46 -3.97 -13.70
C TYR A 127 7.02 -3.42 -15.06
N SER A 128 7.83 -2.55 -15.68
CA SER A 128 7.59 -2.08 -17.05
C SER A 128 7.64 -3.23 -18.06
N ARG A 129 8.58 -4.18 -17.88
CA ARG A 129 8.63 -5.39 -18.72
C ARG A 129 7.48 -6.36 -18.44
N TYR A 130 7.09 -6.49 -17.16
CA TYR A 130 5.85 -7.21 -16.84
C TYR A 130 4.65 -6.61 -17.57
N ALA A 131 4.51 -5.29 -17.57
CA ALA A 131 3.40 -4.59 -18.22
C ALA A 131 3.32 -4.86 -19.74
N GLN A 132 4.47 -5.00 -20.41
CA GLN A 132 4.53 -5.34 -21.84
C GLN A 132 4.02 -6.76 -22.16
N HIS A 133 4.08 -7.67 -21.19
CA HIS A 133 3.69 -9.08 -21.33
C HIS A 133 2.41 -9.44 -20.57
N ALA A 134 1.78 -8.48 -19.89
CA ALA A 134 0.55 -8.71 -19.13
C ALA A 134 -0.60 -9.15 -20.05
N ASP A 135 -1.54 -9.92 -19.48
CA ASP A 135 -2.75 -10.39 -20.18
C ASP A 135 -3.88 -9.36 -20.18
N HIS A 136 -3.61 -8.17 -19.65
CA HIS A 136 -4.47 -7.00 -19.63
C HIS A 136 -3.62 -5.74 -19.83
N HIS A 137 -4.26 -4.61 -20.13
CA HIS A 137 -3.51 -3.37 -20.32
C HIS A 137 -2.97 -2.84 -19.00
N VAL A 138 -1.66 -2.56 -18.97
CA VAL A 138 -0.95 -1.94 -17.85
C VAL A 138 -0.08 -0.79 -18.39
N GLU A 139 -0.25 0.39 -17.84
CA GLU A 139 0.58 1.55 -18.23
C GLU A 139 1.10 2.31 -17.01
N ALA A 140 2.26 2.95 -17.15
CA ALA A 140 2.78 3.83 -16.12
C ALA A 140 1.94 5.11 -16.04
N ALA A 141 1.43 5.41 -14.86
CA ALA A 141 0.69 6.63 -14.55
C ALA A 141 1.61 7.62 -13.82
N TRP A 142 1.67 8.84 -14.33
CA TRP A 142 2.41 9.95 -13.73
C TRP A 142 1.45 11.10 -13.50
N VAL A 143 0.92 11.20 -12.28
CA VAL A 143 -0.04 12.26 -11.95
C VAL A 143 0.73 13.53 -11.59
N PRO A 144 0.56 14.64 -12.34
CA PRO A 144 1.25 15.90 -12.03
C PRO A 144 0.96 16.39 -10.62
N PHE A 145 2.02 16.73 -9.87
CA PHE A 145 1.91 17.17 -8.49
C PHE A 145 3.08 18.05 -8.08
N GLN A 146 2.84 19.31 -7.73
CA GLN A 146 3.82 20.28 -7.22
C GLN A 146 5.12 20.34 -8.04
N GLY A 147 5.03 20.44 -9.37
CA GLY A 147 6.18 20.46 -10.28
C GLY A 147 6.90 19.11 -10.44
N LYS A 148 6.40 18.06 -9.82
CA LYS A 148 6.84 16.66 -9.92
C LYS A 148 5.68 15.79 -10.41
N ALA A 149 5.74 14.48 -10.18
CA ALA A 149 4.64 13.56 -10.46
C ALA A 149 4.54 12.46 -9.39
N LEU A 150 3.31 12.10 -9.03
CA LEU A 150 3.03 10.91 -8.23
C LEU A 150 3.07 9.68 -9.14
N PRO A 151 3.84 8.65 -8.77
CA PRO A 151 4.03 7.46 -9.60
C PRO A 151 2.93 6.43 -9.37
N GLY A 152 2.41 5.86 -10.44
CA GLY A 152 1.39 4.82 -10.40
C GLY A 152 1.47 3.85 -11.58
N TRP A 153 0.61 2.87 -11.52
CA TRP A 153 0.28 1.96 -12.61
C TRP A 153 -1.23 1.95 -12.81
N LEU A 154 -1.68 2.24 -14.04
CA LEU A 154 -3.08 2.05 -14.42
C LEU A 154 -3.24 0.66 -15.03
N HIS A 155 -4.16 -0.10 -14.47
CA HIS A 155 -4.55 -1.42 -14.97
C HIS A 155 -5.99 -1.35 -15.49
N LEU A 156 -6.21 -1.76 -16.74
CA LEU A 156 -7.56 -1.93 -17.29
C LEU A 156 -7.95 -3.40 -17.30
N PRO A 157 -9.20 -3.76 -17.04
CA PRO A 157 -9.65 -5.16 -17.10
C PRO A 157 -9.36 -5.79 -18.46
N PRO A 158 -9.16 -7.12 -18.54
CA PRO A 158 -8.92 -7.82 -19.81
C PRO A 158 -9.97 -7.46 -20.88
N GLY A 159 -9.50 -7.23 -22.11
CA GLY A 159 -10.36 -6.84 -23.23
C GLY A 159 -10.59 -5.35 -23.39
N HIS A 160 -10.06 -4.52 -22.48
CA HIS A 160 -10.14 -3.05 -22.55
C HIS A 160 -8.79 -2.43 -22.87
N GLN A 161 -8.82 -1.31 -23.62
CA GLN A 161 -7.64 -0.57 -24.07
C GLN A 161 -7.76 0.93 -23.75
N PRO A 162 -6.64 1.67 -23.67
CA PRO A 162 -6.67 3.13 -23.54
C PRO A 162 -7.47 3.77 -24.68
N GLY A 163 -8.26 4.76 -24.32
CA GLY A 163 -9.11 5.46 -25.28
C GLY A 163 -10.44 4.79 -25.61
N ASP A 164 -10.70 3.59 -25.07
CA ASP A 164 -12.01 2.96 -25.19
C ASP A 164 -13.10 3.86 -24.61
N ARG A 165 -14.28 3.87 -25.26
CA ARG A 165 -15.44 4.60 -24.74
C ARG A 165 -16.31 3.79 -23.78
N SER A 166 -15.76 2.73 -23.22
CA SER A 166 -16.47 1.76 -22.35
C SER A 166 -16.90 2.31 -21.01
N LYS A 167 -16.31 3.43 -20.55
CA LYS A 167 -16.67 4.08 -19.29
C LYS A 167 -16.60 3.12 -18.08
N LEU A 168 -15.43 2.54 -17.87
CA LEU A 168 -15.16 1.61 -16.78
C LEU A 168 -15.30 2.27 -15.40
N PRO A 169 -15.86 1.60 -14.41
CA PRO A 169 -15.68 1.98 -13.02
C PRO A 169 -14.20 1.81 -12.64
N ALA A 170 -13.71 2.64 -11.73
CA ALA A 170 -12.31 2.60 -11.35
C ALA A 170 -12.12 2.77 -9.85
N VAL A 171 -10.97 2.29 -9.35
CA VAL A 171 -10.56 2.49 -7.97
C VAL A 171 -9.14 3.04 -7.91
N TRP A 172 -8.92 4.06 -7.07
CA TRP A 172 -7.59 4.41 -6.61
C TRP A 172 -7.25 3.52 -5.43
N SER A 173 -6.27 2.62 -5.60
CA SER A 173 -5.77 1.74 -4.56
C SER A 173 -4.53 2.33 -3.91
N ILE A 174 -4.67 2.75 -2.64
CA ILE A 174 -3.61 3.39 -1.84
C ILE A 174 -2.91 2.32 -1.00
N PRO A 175 -1.60 2.08 -1.20
CA PRO A 175 -0.86 1.15 -0.36
C PRO A 175 -0.70 1.67 1.07
N GLY A 176 -0.36 0.77 2.00
CA GLY A 176 0.04 1.11 3.36
C GLY A 176 1.46 1.71 3.42
N MET A 177 1.99 1.86 4.64
CA MET A 177 3.35 2.36 4.87
C MET A 177 4.42 1.46 4.24
N ASP A 178 4.26 0.15 4.35
CA ASP A 178 5.18 -0.86 3.82
C ASP A 178 4.69 -1.48 2.50
N GLY A 179 3.54 -1.02 2.00
CA GLY A 179 2.97 -1.44 0.73
C GLY A 179 3.48 -0.58 -0.42
N PHE A 180 3.54 -1.15 -1.60
CA PHE A 180 3.98 -0.50 -2.83
C PHE A 180 3.02 -0.80 -3.99
N LYS A 181 2.96 0.10 -4.95
CA LYS A 181 1.97 0.07 -6.05
C LYS A 181 2.02 -1.21 -6.89
N GLU A 182 3.20 -1.82 -7.04
CA GLU A 182 3.38 -3.03 -7.83
C GLU A 182 2.66 -4.26 -7.24
N ALA A 183 2.34 -4.23 -5.93
CA ALA A 183 1.64 -5.32 -5.24
C ALA A 183 0.11 -5.15 -5.20
N ASN A 184 -0.43 -4.01 -5.63
CA ASN A 184 -1.85 -3.70 -5.48
C ASN A 184 -2.76 -4.45 -6.47
N VAL A 185 -2.19 -4.96 -7.57
CA VAL A 185 -2.89 -5.82 -8.53
C VAL A 185 -2.17 -7.16 -8.58
N ALA A 186 -2.89 -8.23 -8.31
CA ALA A 186 -2.32 -9.58 -8.28
C ALA A 186 -2.01 -10.07 -9.70
N LEU A 187 -0.94 -10.88 -9.83
CA LEU A 187 -0.55 -11.49 -11.10
C LEU A 187 -1.66 -12.38 -11.65
N TYR A 188 -2.37 -13.08 -10.77
CA TYR A 188 -3.46 -13.98 -11.14
C TYR A 188 -4.71 -13.67 -10.29
N GLY A 189 -5.87 -13.67 -10.95
CA GLY A 189 -7.17 -13.61 -10.27
C GLY A 189 -7.36 -12.33 -9.45
N ASP A 190 -6.91 -11.19 -9.97
CA ASP A 190 -7.08 -9.92 -9.27
C ASP A 190 -8.55 -9.62 -9.00
N ARG A 191 -8.82 -9.14 -7.81
CA ARG A 191 -10.18 -8.91 -7.32
C ARG A 191 -10.91 -7.81 -8.07
N TRP A 192 -10.20 -6.76 -8.46
CA TRP A 192 -10.75 -5.60 -9.13
C TRP A 192 -10.99 -5.88 -10.62
N LEU A 193 -9.94 -6.35 -11.30
CA LEU A 193 -9.99 -6.65 -12.72
C LEU A 193 -11.02 -7.74 -13.03
N ALA A 194 -11.13 -8.77 -12.15
CA ALA A 194 -12.15 -9.82 -12.27
C ALA A 194 -13.59 -9.29 -12.14
N ARG A 195 -13.78 -8.09 -11.60
CA ARG A 195 -15.08 -7.41 -11.48
C ARG A 195 -15.30 -6.34 -12.56
N GLY A 196 -14.42 -6.26 -13.55
CA GLY A 196 -14.49 -5.22 -14.57
C GLY A 196 -14.18 -3.81 -14.04
N ILE A 197 -13.40 -3.69 -12.98
CA ILE A 197 -13.02 -2.43 -12.34
C ILE A 197 -11.56 -2.12 -12.70
N ALA A 198 -11.31 -0.95 -13.28
CA ALA A 198 -9.96 -0.45 -13.52
C ALA A 198 -9.30 -0.06 -12.18
N VAL A 199 -7.98 -0.26 -12.09
CA VAL A 199 -7.20 0.06 -10.89
C VAL A 199 -6.13 1.07 -11.19
N LEU A 200 -6.16 2.21 -10.52
CA LEU A 200 -5.01 3.08 -10.38
C LEU A 200 -4.27 2.68 -9.09
N ALA A 201 -3.23 1.86 -9.24
CA ALA A 201 -2.29 1.54 -8.17
C ALA A 201 -1.27 2.67 -8.09
N LEU A 202 -1.43 3.62 -7.15
CA LEU A 202 -0.63 4.83 -7.09
C LEU A 202 -0.10 5.09 -5.69
N GLU A 203 1.18 5.40 -5.62
CA GLU A 203 1.88 5.85 -4.41
C GLU A 203 1.70 7.35 -4.25
N GLY A 204 0.92 7.75 -3.25
CA GLY A 204 0.73 9.15 -2.90
C GLY A 204 1.94 9.76 -2.18
N PRO A 205 1.83 11.01 -1.68
CA PRO A 205 2.93 11.68 -1.00
C PRO A 205 3.56 10.84 0.11
N GLY A 206 4.89 10.72 0.10
CA GLY A 206 5.70 9.98 1.08
C GLY A 206 5.81 8.48 0.83
N GLN A 207 5.00 7.88 -0.03
CA GLN A 207 5.04 6.43 -0.24
C GLN A 207 6.15 6.06 -1.24
N TYR A 208 6.92 5.04 -0.95
CA TYR A 208 8.01 4.42 -1.75
C TYR A 208 8.65 5.34 -2.81
N GLU A 209 8.25 5.25 -4.07
CA GLU A 209 8.85 6.04 -5.16
C GLU A 209 8.53 7.53 -5.05
N SER A 210 7.40 7.92 -4.45
CA SER A 210 7.13 9.33 -4.14
C SER A 210 8.13 9.89 -3.11
N ALA A 211 8.52 9.10 -2.10
CA ALA A 211 9.59 9.48 -1.16
C ALA A 211 10.95 9.56 -1.87
N VAL A 212 11.26 8.60 -2.76
CA VAL A 212 12.45 8.65 -3.62
C VAL A 212 12.49 9.92 -4.46
N ASN A 213 11.34 10.34 -4.99
CA ASN A 213 11.19 11.57 -5.78
C ASN A 213 11.15 12.85 -4.92
N GLY A 214 11.31 12.73 -3.59
CA GLY A 214 11.32 13.86 -2.66
C GLY A 214 9.95 14.54 -2.55
N ILE A 215 8.87 13.76 -2.56
CA ILE A 215 7.50 14.23 -2.26
C ILE A 215 7.15 13.68 -0.87
N PRO A 216 7.21 14.51 0.20
CA PRO A 216 7.01 14.02 1.56
C PRO A 216 5.54 13.81 1.89
N VAL A 217 5.26 12.92 2.85
CA VAL A 217 3.93 12.78 3.45
C VAL A 217 3.60 13.98 4.34
N SER A 218 2.39 14.52 4.19
CA SER A 218 1.74 15.44 5.12
C SER A 218 0.24 15.47 4.84
N VAL A 219 -0.56 15.91 5.80
CA VAL A 219 -2.01 16.07 5.60
C VAL A 219 -2.33 17.05 4.44
N PRO A 220 -1.69 18.24 4.34
CA PRO A 220 -1.89 19.12 3.19
C PRO A 220 -1.53 18.47 1.84
N ASN A 221 -0.41 17.74 1.76
CA ASN A 221 -0.01 17.08 0.51
C ASN A 221 -1.02 16.02 0.09
N TRP A 222 -1.58 15.26 1.03
CA TRP A 222 -2.62 14.28 0.72
C TRP A 222 -3.95 14.92 0.31
N ALA A 223 -4.31 16.06 0.91
CA ALA A 223 -5.49 16.83 0.49
C ALA A 223 -5.36 17.35 -0.95
N GLU A 224 -4.19 17.86 -1.32
CA GLU A 224 -3.90 18.31 -2.70
C GLU A 224 -3.83 17.14 -3.68
N ALA A 225 -3.17 16.04 -3.28
CA ALA A 225 -3.07 14.83 -4.10
C ALA A 225 -4.45 14.23 -4.42
N ALA A 226 -5.43 14.35 -3.52
CA ALA A 226 -6.79 13.87 -3.74
C ALA A 226 -7.40 14.48 -5.00
N THR A 227 -7.31 15.82 -5.15
CA THR A 227 -7.81 16.53 -6.32
C THR A 227 -6.99 16.23 -7.58
N ALA A 228 -5.66 16.23 -7.46
CA ALA A 228 -4.79 15.96 -8.61
C ALA A 228 -5.03 14.57 -9.22
N VAL A 229 -5.19 13.55 -8.35
CA VAL A 229 -5.46 12.17 -8.79
C VAL A 229 -6.86 12.06 -9.39
N MET A 230 -7.87 12.68 -8.78
CA MET A 230 -9.22 12.67 -9.32
C MET A 230 -9.31 13.35 -10.68
N ASP A 231 -8.63 14.50 -10.86
CA ASP A 231 -8.57 15.20 -12.15
C ASP A 231 -7.93 14.34 -13.23
N TRP A 232 -6.82 13.67 -12.89
CA TRP A 232 -6.13 12.76 -13.81
C TRP A 232 -7.00 11.58 -14.21
N MET A 233 -7.69 10.94 -13.26
CA MET A 233 -8.58 9.83 -13.53
C MET A 233 -9.82 10.26 -14.33
N ALA A 234 -10.42 11.40 -13.99
CA ALA A 234 -11.61 11.92 -14.68
C ALA A 234 -11.34 12.34 -16.12
N ALA A 235 -10.10 12.72 -16.44
CA ALA A 235 -9.68 13.06 -17.79
C ALA A 235 -9.50 11.84 -18.72
N ARG A 236 -9.49 10.62 -18.17
CA ARG A 236 -9.30 9.38 -18.93
C ARG A 236 -10.60 9.02 -19.68
N PRO A 237 -10.57 8.86 -21.02
CA PRO A 237 -11.76 8.57 -21.81
C PRO A 237 -12.39 7.19 -21.51
N GLU A 238 -11.56 6.21 -21.11
CA GLU A 238 -11.98 4.85 -20.75
C GLU A 238 -12.62 4.74 -19.36
N LEU A 239 -12.44 5.72 -18.47
CA LEU A 239 -12.99 5.69 -17.11
C LEU A 239 -14.31 6.46 -17.01
N ASP A 240 -15.21 6.02 -16.13
CA ASP A 240 -16.43 6.77 -15.79
C ASP A 240 -16.15 7.68 -14.58
N PRO A 241 -16.07 9.00 -14.75
CA PRO A 241 -15.77 9.93 -13.66
C PRO A 241 -16.79 9.92 -12.51
N ARG A 242 -17.97 9.35 -12.73
CA ARG A 242 -19.01 9.20 -11.69
C ARG A 242 -18.88 7.91 -10.91
N ARG A 243 -18.01 6.98 -11.35
CA ARG A 243 -17.78 5.68 -10.73
C ARG A 243 -16.29 5.48 -10.42
N ILE A 244 -15.71 6.47 -9.74
CA ILE A 244 -14.34 6.39 -9.21
C ILE A 244 -14.44 6.33 -7.69
N ALA A 245 -13.90 5.27 -7.10
CA ALA A 245 -13.83 5.07 -5.65
C ALA A 245 -12.37 5.12 -5.17
N VAL A 246 -12.19 5.28 -3.86
CA VAL A 246 -10.89 5.18 -3.20
C VAL A 246 -10.89 4.03 -2.20
N THR A 247 -9.77 3.29 -2.14
CA THR A 247 -9.52 2.27 -1.13
C THR A 247 -8.11 2.40 -0.58
N GLY A 248 -7.94 2.05 0.70
CA GLY A 248 -6.64 2.07 1.34
C GLY A 248 -6.50 1.02 2.43
N ASN A 249 -5.28 0.53 2.61
CA ASN A 249 -4.96 -0.50 3.60
C ASN A 249 -3.84 -0.01 4.52
N SER A 250 -3.93 -0.30 5.82
CA SER A 250 -2.99 0.17 6.83
C SER A 250 -2.91 1.71 6.83
N PHE A 251 -1.76 2.34 6.75
CA PHE A 251 -1.69 3.81 6.57
C PHE A 251 -2.45 4.31 5.34
N GLY A 252 -2.64 3.47 4.32
CA GLY A 252 -3.52 3.81 3.21
C GLY A 252 -4.97 4.06 3.64
N SER A 253 -5.40 3.53 4.79
CA SER A 253 -6.72 3.81 5.38
C SER A 253 -6.83 5.26 5.87
N PHE A 254 -5.80 5.75 6.55
CA PHE A 254 -5.71 7.15 6.95
C PHE A 254 -5.69 8.08 5.74
N PHE A 255 -4.84 7.76 4.76
CA PHE A 255 -4.76 8.56 3.54
C PHE A 255 -6.05 8.52 2.72
N GLY A 256 -6.69 7.35 2.57
CA GLY A 256 -7.99 7.22 1.89
C GLY A 256 -9.09 8.01 2.59
N THR A 257 -9.06 8.09 3.92
CA THR A 257 -9.97 8.93 4.72
C THR A 257 -9.77 10.42 4.41
N LEU A 258 -8.52 10.89 4.36
CA LEU A 258 -8.20 12.27 3.97
C LEU A 258 -8.62 12.57 2.53
N VAL A 259 -8.36 11.64 1.61
CA VAL A 259 -8.79 11.76 0.20
C VAL A 259 -10.31 11.91 0.11
N ALA A 260 -11.07 11.07 0.78
CA ALA A 260 -12.54 11.16 0.79
C ALA A 260 -13.07 12.45 1.45
N ALA A 261 -12.31 13.00 2.41
CA ALA A 261 -12.66 14.25 3.07
C ALA A 261 -12.41 15.50 2.20
N HIS A 262 -11.42 15.44 1.33
CA HIS A 262 -10.98 16.61 0.54
C HIS A 262 -11.41 16.57 -0.93
N GLU A 263 -11.87 15.41 -1.43
CA GLU A 263 -12.30 15.27 -2.81
C GLU A 263 -13.68 14.59 -2.92
N PRO A 264 -14.75 15.38 -2.95
CA PRO A 264 -16.12 14.87 -2.92
C PRO A 264 -16.58 14.18 -4.23
N ARG A 265 -15.78 14.23 -5.31
CA ARG A 265 -16.12 13.55 -6.58
C ARG A 265 -15.88 12.03 -6.52
N PHE A 266 -15.12 11.50 -5.57
CA PHE A 266 -15.10 10.06 -5.33
C PHE A 266 -16.51 9.60 -4.95
N CYS A 267 -16.97 8.46 -5.48
CA CYS A 267 -18.33 7.97 -5.23
C CYS A 267 -18.42 7.07 -4.00
N ALA A 268 -17.30 6.57 -3.49
CA ALA A 268 -17.23 5.73 -2.28
C ALA A 268 -15.80 5.69 -1.74
N CYS A 269 -15.68 5.44 -0.44
CA CYS A 269 -14.41 5.16 0.23
C CYS A 269 -14.52 3.87 1.05
N ALA A 270 -13.57 2.95 0.87
CA ALA A 270 -13.51 1.72 1.66
C ALA A 270 -12.08 1.48 2.15
N VAL A 271 -11.89 1.38 3.46
CA VAL A 271 -10.59 1.20 4.10
C VAL A 271 -10.53 -0.07 4.92
N ALA A 272 -9.34 -0.69 4.98
CA ALA A 272 -9.14 -1.94 5.70
C ALA A 272 -7.81 -1.97 6.47
N SER A 273 -7.71 -2.83 7.50
CA SER A 273 -6.53 -2.92 8.38
C SER A 273 -6.11 -1.52 8.82
N THR A 274 -6.94 -0.89 9.62
CA THR A 274 -6.94 0.57 9.80
C THR A 274 -5.75 1.13 10.57
N CYS A 275 -5.25 2.31 10.18
CA CYS A 275 -4.36 3.16 10.98
C CYS A 275 -5.07 4.51 11.18
N LEU A 276 -5.95 4.58 12.17
CA LEU A 276 -6.86 5.72 12.38
C LEU A 276 -6.66 6.39 13.75
N GLU A 277 -5.62 6.05 14.48
CA GLU A 277 -5.26 6.73 15.72
C GLU A 277 -4.73 8.13 15.41
N PRO A 278 -5.36 9.22 15.91
CA PRO A 278 -4.81 10.56 15.79
C PRO A 278 -3.44 10.68 16.46
N GLY A 279 -2.45 11.19 15.73
CA GLY A 279 -1.06 11.28 16.20
C GLY A 279 -0.27 9.97 16.11
N CYS A 280 -0.92 8.83 15.83
CA CYS A 280 -0.27 7.54 15.57
C CYS A 280 0.68 7.07 16.70
N HIS A 281 0.30 7.30 17.97
CA HIS A 281 1.15 6.99 19.13
C HIS A 281 1.47 5.50 19.22
N THR A 282 0.45 4.64 19.14
CA THR A 282 0.61 3.18 19.27
C THR A 282 1.62 2.64 18.27
N ILE A 283 1.50 3.00 16.98
CA ILE A 283 2.40 2.48 15.96
C ILE A 283 3.82 3.06 16.04
N PHE A 284 4.00 4.32 16.49
CA PHE A 284 5.32 4.95 16.51
C PHE A 284 6.07 4.80 17.83
N GLU A 285 5.37 4.65 18.96
CA GLU A 285 6.01 4.61 20.28
C GLU A 285 5.94 3.23 20.94
N GLU A 286 4.88 2.45 20.70
CA GLU A 286 4.65 1.17 21.37
C GLU A 286 4.98 -0.03 20.48
N ALA A 287 4.76 0.08 19.16
CA ALA A 287 5.04 -1.01 18.21
C ALA A 287 6.52 -1.08 17.81
N SER A 288 6.83 -1.81 16.74
CA SER A 288 8.20 -1.94 16.26
C SER A 288 8.82 -0.59 15.89
N PRO A 289 10.04 -0.29 16.36
CA PRO A 289 10.72 0.97 16.09
C PRO A 289 11.02 1.20 14.61
N THR A 290 10.89 0.18 13.76
CA THR A 290 11.03 0.30 12.31
C THR A 290 9.94 1.19 11.71
N PHE A 291 8.74 1.21 12.29
CA PHE A 291 7.63 2.02 11.82
C PHE A 291 7.91 3.51 11.94
N LYS A 292 8.38 3.97 13.12
CA LYS A 292 8.74 5.38 13.33
C LYS A 292 9.81 5.83 12.35
N ARG A 293 10.91 5.08 12.22
CA ARG A 293 12.00 5.38 11.30
C ARG A 293 11.54 5.43 9.85
N ARG A 294 10.73 4.47 9.43
CA ARG A 294 10.17 4.45 8.07
C ARG A 294 9.31 5.68 7.81
N PHE A 295 8.46 6.07 8.76
CA PHE A 295 7.60 7.24 8.59
C PHE A 295 8.38 8.57 8.66
N MET A 296 9.43 8.66 9.45
CA MET A 296 10.37 9.78 9.42
C MET A 296 10.97 9.96 8.02
N TYR A 297 11.40 8.87 7.38
CA TYR A 297 11.87 8.91 5.98
C TYR A 297 10.76 9.38 5.03
N MET A 298 9.55 8.84 5.15
CA MET A 298 8.40 9.22 4.31
C MET A 298 8.01 10.69 4.45
N SER A 299 8.19 11.27 5.63
CA SER A 299 7.87 12.66 5.93
C SER A 299 9.05 13.63 5.77
N GLY A 300 10.26 13.09 5.52
CA GLY A 300 11.47 13.88 5.33
C GLY A 300 12.09 14.40 6.62
N TYR A 301 11.67 13.91 7.78
CA TYR A 301 12.26 14.29 9.08
C TYR A 301 13.46 13.41 9.41
N THR A 302 14.55 14.05 9.84
CA THR A 302 15.75 13.37 10.37
C THR A 302 15.94 13.58 11.86
N ASP A 303 15.32 14.62 12.43
CA ASP A 303 15.26 14.90 13.86
C ASP A 303 13.99 14.30 14.46
N GLU A 304 14.15 13.50 15.53
CA GLU A 304 13.04 12.78 16.15
C GLU A 304 12.08 13.70 16.90
N HIS A 305 12.56 14.78 17.53
CA HIS A 305 11.69 15.74 18.24
C HIS A 305 10.80 16.50 17.26
N ALA A 306 11.38 16.96 16.14
CA ALA A 306 10.61 17.61 15.09
C ALA A 306 9.59 16.66 14.48
N PHE A 307 9.92 15.36 14.37
CA PHE A 307 8.99 14.34 13.93
C PHE A 307 7.87 14.10 14.95
N ASP A 308 8.17 14.06 16.25
CA ASP A 308 7.16 13.91 17.30
C ASP A 308 6.15 15.07 17.28
N ASP A 309 6.60 16.28 16.99
CA ASP A 309 5.70 17.43 16.79
C ASP A 309 4.88 17.31 15.49
N PHE A 310 5.49 16.83 14.42
CA PHE A 310 4.78 16.56 13.18
C PHE A 310 3.68 15.50 13.36
N CYS A 311 3.91 14.44 14.14
CA CYS A 311 2.93 13.39 14.39
C CYS A 311 1.59 13.95 14.91
N LYS A 312 1.62 15.01 15.72
CA LYS A 312 0.42 15.70 16.23
C LYS A 312 -0.49 16.24 15.12
N THR A 313 0.06 16.44 13.92
CA THR A 313 -0.69 16.88 12.73
C THR A 313 -1.31 15.73 11.95
N LEU A 314 -0.92 14.49 12.23
CA LEU A 314 -1.46 13.29 11.60
C LEU A 314 -2.81 12.92 12.23
N THR A 315 -3.86 13.63 11.85
CA THR A 315 -5.20 13.41 12.35
C THR A 315 -6.24 13.52 11.26
N TRP A 316 -7.31 12.75 11.39
CA TRP A 316 -8.53 12.88 10.59
C TRP A 316 -9.53 13.85 11.24
N GLU A 317 -9.31 14.23 12.49
CA GLU A 317 -10.18 15.18 13.23
C GLU A 317 -10.22 16.53 12.51
N GLY A 318 -11.40 17.12 12.36
CA GLY A 318 -11.62 18.34 11.56
C GLY A 318 -11.63 18.13 10.02
N HIS A 319 -11.36 16.89 9.56
CA HIS A 319 -11.42 16.50 8.16
C HIS A 319 -12.57 15.51 7.90
N ALA A 320 -12.72 14.48 8.74
CA ALA A 320 -13.68 13.41 8.54
C ALA A 320 -15.13 13.89 8.43
N GLU A 321 -15.49 14.96 9.13
CA GLU A 321 -16.81 15.59 9.09
C GLU A 321 -17.18 16.12 7.68
N LYS A 322 -16.20 16.27 6.79
CA LYS A 322 -16.39 16.69 5.41
C LYS A 322 -16.75 15.56 4.47
N ILE A 323 -16.58 14.30 4.90
CA ILE A 323 -16.88 13.12 4.07
C ILE A 323 -18.38 13.06 3.79
N ARG A 324 -18.75 12.96 2.51
CA ARG A 324 -20.14 12.89 2.04
C ARG A 324 -20.48 11.59 1.33
N VAL A 325 -19.46 10.82 0.97
CA VAL A 325 -19.62 9.57 0.22
C VAL A 325 -19.81 8.38 1.15
N PRO A 326 -20.46 7.29 0.71
CA PRO A 326 -20.53 6.06 1.48
C PRO A 326 -19.14 5.60 1.94
N TYR A 327 -19.04 5.23 3.21
CA TYR A 327 -17.76 4.88 3.85
C TYR A 327 -17.81 3.48 4.48
N LEU A 328 -16.86 2.62 4.12
CA LEU A 328 -16.65 1.32 4.75
C LEU A 328 -15.34 1.34 5.53
N CYS A 329 -15.38 0.85 6.76
CA CYS A 329 -14.23 0.57 7.59
C CYS A 329 -14.18 -0.93 7.92
N VAL A 330 -13.04 -1.57 7.64
CA VAL A 330 -12.79 -2.97 7.97
C VAL A 330 -11.60 -3.04 8.94
N ALA A 331 -11.82 -3.54 10.14
CA ALA A 331 -10.83 -3.54 11.21
C ALA A 331 -10.70 -4.92 11.88
N GLY A 332 -9.54 -5.20 12.45
CA GLY A 332 -9.34 -6.31 13.37
C GLY A 332 -9.77 -5.93 14.79
N GLU A 333 -10.40 -6.85 15.53
CA GLU A 333 -10.82 -6.61 16.91
C GLU A 333 -9.62 -6.38 17.85
N ALA A 334 -8.52 -7.13 17.61
CA ALA A 334 -7.30 -7.09 18.39
C ALA A 334 -6.14 -6.41 17.64
N ASP A 335 -6.45 -5.34 16.89
CA ASP A 335 -5.46 -4.59 16.13
C ASP A 335 -4.42 -3.97 17.07
N GLU A 336 -3.17 -4.43 16.96
CA GLU A 336 -2.04 -4.03 17.81
C GLU A 336 -1.33 -2.76 17.34
N LEU A 337 -1.67 -2.25 16.16
CA LEU A 337 -1.05 -1.03 15.59
C LEU A 337 -1.97 0.17 15.61
N SER A 338 -3.29 -0.06 15.61
CA SER A 338 -4.28 1.00 15.65
C SER A 338 -5.55 0.48 16.34
N PRO A 339 -5.67 0.64 17.66
CA PRO A 339 -6.80 0.13 18.44
C PRO A 339 -8.15 0.43 17.83
N LEU A 340 -9.06 -0.54 17.85
CA LEU A 340 -10.38 -0.49 17.21
C LEU A 340 -11.19 0.75 17.58
N GLU A 341 -11.03 1.24 18.81
CA GLU A 341 -11.73 2.44 19.31
C GLU A 341 -11.53 3.69 18.44
N HIS A 342 -10.37 3.83 17.78
CA HIS A 342 -10.12 4.97 16.89
C HIS A 342 -10.94 4.88 15.60
N ALA A 343 -11.15 3.67 15.07
CA ALA A 343 -12.07 3.44 13.95
C ALA A 343 -13.52 3.73 14.37
N GLU A 344 -13.93 3.31 15.56
CA GLU A 344 -15.26 3.60 16.11
C GLU A 344 -15.48 5.10 16.29
N ARG A 345 -14.52 5.82 16.85
CA ARG A 345 -14.58 7.29 17.01
C ARG A 345 -14.71 7.98 15.64
N LEU A 346 -13.89 7.60 14.66
CA LEU A 346 -14.02 8.13 13.31
C LEU A 346 -15.43 7.96 12.77
N LEU A 347 -15.98 6.73 12.83
CA LEU A 347 -17.30 6.48 12.28
C LEU A 347 -18.41 7.27 13.00
N GLN A 348 -18.24 7.56 14.28
CA GLN A 348 -19.19 8.40 15.02
C GLN A 348 -19.24 9.84 14.50
N THR A 349 -18.13 10.35 13.96
CA THR A 349 -18.06 11.74 13.43
C THR A 349 -18.66 11.85 12.02
N LEU A 350 -18.72 10.75 11.26
CA LEU A 350 -19.19 10.76 9.88
C LEU A 350 -20.68 11.07 9.80
N GLN A 351 -21.07 11.94 8.88
CA GLN A 351 -22.46 12.29 8.58
C GLN A 351 -23.00 11.58 7.32
N CYS A 352 -22.16 10.79 6.65
CA CYS A 352 -22.50 10.00 5.47
C CYS A 352 -22.97 8.57 5.85
N PRO A 353 -23.57 7.82 4.92
CA PRO A 353 -23.81 6.40 5.08
C PRO A 353 -22.48 5.66 5.35
N ARG A 354 -22.41 4.90 6.44
CA ARG A 354 -21.18 4.28 6.93
C ARG A 354 -21.42 2.86 7.46
N GLN A 355 -20.38 2.04 7.37
CA GLN A 355 -20.41 0.66 7.88
C GLN A 355 -19.08 0.31 8.53
N LEU A 356 -19.12 -0.39 9.65
CA LEU A 356 -17.97 -0.99 10.30
C LEU A 356 -18.12 -2.52 10.23
N VAL A 357 -17.09 -3.17 9.71
CA VAL A 357 -16.94 -4.63 9.75
C VAL A 357 -15.74 -4.96 10.63
N VAL A 358 -15.96 -5.72 11.70
CA VAL A 358 -14.94 -6.11 12.66
C VAL A 358 -14.65 -7.61 12.53
N TYR A 359 -13.41 -7.95 12.28
CA TYR A 359 -12.94 -9.34 12.24
C TYR A 359 -12.52 -9.76 13.63
N GLN A 360 -13.24 -10.73 14.21
CA GLN A 360 -13.00 -11.21 15.57
C GLN A 360 -11.62 -11.82 15.71
N ASP A 361 -10.98 -11.57 16.85
CA ASP A 361 -9.61 -12.01 17.20
C ASP A 361 -8.54 -11.63 16.17
N SER A 362 -8.91 -10.89 15.14
CA SER A 362 -7.96 -10.51 14.09
C SER A 362 -7.12 -9.31 14.51
N ARG A 363 -5.82 -9.40 14.19
CA ARG A 363 -4.85 -8.34 14.38
C ARG A 363 -4.88 -7.34 13.23
N HIS A 364 -3.90 -6.42 13.18
CA HIS A 364 -3.76 -5.41 12.13
C HIS A 364 -3.81 -6.00 10.71
N SER A 365 -3.05 -7.05 10.45
CA SER A 365 -3.02 -7.71 9.13
C SER A 365 -4.20 -8.68 8.96
N VAL A 366 -5.41 -8.14 8.94
CA VAL A 366 -6.64 -8.90 8.80
C VAL A 366 -6.58 -9.82 7.57
N GLY A 367 -6.82 -11.11 7.79
CA GLY A 367 -6.78 -12.14 6.74
C GLY A 367 -5.40 -12.72 6.42
N ASN A 368 -4.31 -12.16 6.96
CA ASN A 368 -2.93 -12.65 6.77
C ASN A 368 -2.32 -13.26 8.05
N VAL A 369 -3.03 -13.19 9.15
CA VAL A 369 -2.65 -13.80 10.43
C VAL A 369 -3.71 -14.79 10.88
N PRO A 370 -3.36 -15.80 11.67
CA PRO A 370 -4.36 -16.70 12.25
C PRO A 370 -5.41 -15.93 13.03
N SER A 371 -6.66 -16.22 12.78
CA SER A 371 -7.81 -15.65 13.49
C SER A 371 -8.96 -16.65 13.51
N ALA A 372 -9.93 -16.44 14.40
CA ALA A 372 -11.13 -17.27 14.51
C ALA A 372 -12.22 -16.89 13.50
N ASN A 373 -12.01 -15.81 12.72
CA ASN A 373 -13.05 -15.34 11.82
C ASN A 373 -13.34 -16.31 10.67
N LEU A 374 -14.61 -16.38 10.28
CA LEU A 374 -15.11 -17.14 9.13
C LEU A 374 -15.70 -16.22 8.05
N GLY A 375 -15.48 -14.92 8.17
CA GLY A 375 -15.96 -13.94 7.18
C GLY A 375 -15.23 -14.02 5.84
N PRO A 376 -15.69 -13.31 4.83
CA PRO A 376 -15.01 -13.22 3.54
C PRO A 376 -13.64 -12.56 3.73
N HIS A 377 -12.68 -12.88 2.84
CA HIS A 377 -11.37 -12.20 2.88
C HIS A 377 -11.57 -10.67 2.81
N PRO A 378 -10.94 -9.86 3.68
CA PRO A 378 -11.21 -8.42 3.81
C PRO A 378 -11.21 -7.67 2.50
N GLN A 379 -10.21 -7.91 1.66
CA GLN A 379 -10.11 -7.23 0.38
C GLN A 379 -11.16 -7.70 -0.65
N THR A 380 -11.68 -8.92 -0.53
CA THR A 380 -12.81 -9.38 -1.33
C THR A 380 -14.08 -8.66 -0.89
N LEU A 381 -14.29 -8.55 0.43
CA LEU A 381 -15.40 -7.77 0.99
C LEU A 381 -15.35 -6.30 0.53
N VAL A 382 -14.18 -5.66 0.59
CA VAL A 382 -14.00 -4.28 0.12
C VAL A 382 -14.33 -4.15 -1.37
N ALA A 383 -13.86 -5.09 -2.22
CA ALA A 383 -14.12 -5.06 -3.66
C ALA A 383 -15.62 -5.26 -3.99
N ASP A 384 -16.29 -6.19 -3.33
CA ASP A 384 -17.73 -6.41 -3.49
C ASP A 384 -18.54 -5.22 -2.99
N TRP A 385 -18.14 -4.63 -1.87
CA TRP A 385 -18.80 -3.45 -1.33
C TRP A 385 -18.67 -2.25 -2.27
N ILE A 386 -17.46 -1.93 -2.79
CA ILE A 386 -17.25 -0.84 -3.74
C ILE A 386 -18.03 -1.11 -5.05
N GLN A 387 -17.98 -2.35 -5.58
CA GLN A 387 -18.75 -2.70 -6.76
C GLN A 387 -20.26 -2.43 -6.54
N ALA A 388 -20.78 -2.77 -5.37
CA ALA A 388 -22.17 -2.49 -5.04
C ALA A 388 -22.49 -0.98 -5.04
N ARG A 389 -21.53 -0.12 -4.62
CA ARG A 389 -21.71 1.36 -4.68
C ARG A 389 -21.73 1.86 -6.12
N PHE A 390 -20.90 1.31 -7.01
CA PHE A 390 -20.92 1.69 -8.43
C PHE A 390 -22.28 1.45 -9.12
N TYR A 391 -23.06 0.50 -8.61
CA TYR A 391 -24.38 0.16 -9.15
C TYR A 391 -25.53 0.65 -8.26
N GLY A 392 -25.28 1.53 -7.30
CA GLY A 392 -26.31 2.13 -6.45
C GLY A 392 -27.05 1.15 -5.55
N LYS A 393 -26.47 -0.03 -5.27
CA LYS A 393 -27.11 -1.01 -4.39
C LYS A 393 -27.14 -0.48 -2.95
N PRO A 394 -28.26 -0.59 -2.22
CA PRO A 394 -28.32 -0.19 -0.83
C PRO A 394 -27.43 -1.08 0.03
N PHE A 395 -27.02 -0.57 1.20
CA PHE A 395 -26.39 -1.36 2.26
C PHE A 395 -26.97 -0.92 3.61
N ALA A 396 -26.95 -1.83 4.57
CA ALA A 396 -27.31 -1.50 5.93
C ALA A 396 -26.09 -0.89 6.64
N PRO A 397 -26.14 0.34 7.14
CA PRO A 397 -25.05 0.97 7.88
C PRO A 397 -25.04 0.43 9.30
N GLU A 398 -24.48 -0.75 9.51
CA GLU A 398 -24.42 -1.40 10.81
C GLU A 398 -22.99 -1.88 11.14
N ARG A 399 -22.77 -2.12 12.42
CA ARG A 399 -21.57 -2.80 12.90
C ARG A 399 -21.77 -4.30 12.69
N TRP A 400 -20.82 -4.93 12.03
CA TRP A 400 -20.86 -6.36 11.73
C TRP A 400 -19.58 -7.05 12.21
N PHE A 401 -19.73 -8.10 13.01
CA PHE A 401 -18.66 -8.97 13.46
C PHE A 401 -18.62 -10.23 12.61
N VAL A 402 -17.43 -10.61 12.13
CA VAL A 402 -17.20 -11.78 11.28
C VAL A 402 -16.00 -12.60 11.76
#